data_2674208c51803fdc6a47d51a2a8f8555
#
_entry.id   2674208c51803fdc6a47d51a2a8f8555
#
_cell.length_a   1.000
_cell.length_b   1.000
_cell.length_c   1.000
_cell.angle_alpha   90.00
_cell.angle_beta   90.00
_cell.angle_gamma   90.00
#
_symmetry.space_group_name_H-M   'P 1'
#
loop_
_entity.id
_entity.type
_entity.pdbx_description
1 polymer ?
#
loop_
_entity_poly.entity_id
_entity_poly.type
_entity_poly.pdbx_seq_one_letter_code
_entity_poly.pdbx_strand_id
1 'polypeptide(L)'
;CPHCGKPAKREADTLDTFVCSSWYYLRYADNQNADAPFDPEKINKILPVDKYVGGPEHACMHLLYARFITKALRDAGYLNFDEPFLSLTHQGLILGPDGLKMSKSKGNTISPDDYIKEYGADVFRMYLMFGFGYTEGGAWSDDGIKSVGKFVDRIERILETCRNVIDSNENTKASVDSAEKELNFWKHTAIKGVTEDGDKMQFNTAIARLMELTNAINKYLQEEVK
;
A
#
# COMPACT_ATOMS: atom_id res chain seq x y z
N CYS A 1 8.42 -44.36 18.05
CA CYS A 1 9.38 -44.02 17.00
C CYS A 1 8.90 -44.61 15.68
N PRO A 2 8.65 -43.78 14.62
CA PRO A 2 8.16 -44.26 13.32
C PRO A 2 9.17 -45.15 12.58
N HIS A 3 10.46 -45.08 12.90
CA HIS A 3 11.49 -45.88 12.25
C HIS A 3 11.70 -47.25 12.86
N CYS A 4 11.59 -47.38 14.19
CA CYS A 4 11.92 -48.64 14.87
C CYS A 4 10.78 -49.23 15.71
N GLY A 5 9.60 -48.58 15.77
CA GLY A 5 8.41 -49.00 16.51
C GLY A 5 8.53 -48.98 18.05
N LYS A 6 9.68 -48.59 18.61
CA LYS A 6 9.87 -48.53 20.07
C LYS A 6 9.07 -47.38 20.69
N PRO A 7 8.66 -47.47 21.97
CA PRO A 7 8.06 -46.38 22.69
C PRO A 7 8.94 -45.10 22.59
N ALA A 8 8.32 -43.97 22.26
CA ALA A 8 8.98 -42.68 22.19
C ALA A 8 8.02 -41.60 22.70
N LYS A 9 8.57 -40.54 23.28
CA LYS A 9 7.83 -39.36 23.69
C LYS A 9 7.90 -38.32 22.59
N ARG A 10 6.77 -37.68 22.25
CA ARG A 10 6.77 -36.53 21.35
C ARG A 10 7.45 -35.36 22.02
N GLU A 11 8.15 -34.55 21.21
CA GLU A 11 8.60 -33.23 21.63
C GLU A 11 7.38 -32.40 22.06
N ALA A 12 7.48 -31.74 23.20
CA ALA A 12 6.39 -30.95 23.79
C ALA A 12 6.63 -29.44 23.65
N ASP A 13 7.83 -29.03 23.27
CA ASP A 13 8.14 -27.62 23.04
C ASP A 13 7.47 -27.11 21.77
N THR A 14 7.05 -25.83 21.78
CA THR A 14 6.52 -25.16 20.60
C THR A 14 7.65 -24.62 19.74
N LEU A 15 7.45 -24.64 18.43
CA LEU A 15 8.36 -23.98 17.49
C LEU A 15 8.25 -22.46 17.63
N ASP A 16 9.33 -21.76 17.28
CA ASP A 16 9.34 -20.30 17.16
C ASP A 16 8.25 -19.83 16.19
N THR A 17 7.60 -18.70 16.51
CA THR A 17 6.49 -18.15 15.73
C THR A 17 6.85 -17.90 14.27
N PHE A 18 8.11 -17.51 14.01
CA PHE A 18 8.58 -17.22 12.64
C PHE A 18 8.73 -18.48 11.78
N VAL A 19 8.81 -19.66 12.35
CA VAL A 19 8.82 -20.91 11.57
C VAL A 19 7.51 -21.08 10.80
N CYS A 20 6.36 -20.83 11.42
CA CYS A 20 5.06 -20.92 10.75
C CYS A 20 4.89 -19.84 9.68
N SER A 21 5.32 -18.62 9.96
CA SER A 21 5.20 -17.49 9.01
C SER A 21 6.25 -17.54 7.89
N SER A 22 7.28 -18.38 7.99
CA SER A 22 8.39 -18.41 7.02
C SER A 22 8.04 -18.95 5.64
N TRP A 23 6.92 -19.65 5.50
CA TRP A 23 6.48 -20.31 4.26
C TRP A 23 5.03 -19.99 3.87
N TYR A 24 4.37 -19.06 4.55
CA TYR A 24 2.95 -18.75 4.34
C TYR A 24 2.63 -18.36 2.89
N TYR A 25 3.55 -17.66 2.21
CA TYR A 25 3.39 -17.22 0.82
C TYR A 25 3.30 -18.40 -0.16
N LEU A 26 3.96 -19.54 0.14
CA LEU A 26 3.81 -20.79 -0.62
C LEU A 26 2.38 -21.32 -0.46
N ARG A 27 1.88 -21.35 0.77
CA ARG A 27 0.52 -21.81 1.06
C ARG A 27 -0.55 -20.90 0.45
N TYR A 28 -0.34 -19.58 0.42
CA TYR A 28 -1.28 -18.64 -0.19
C TYR A 28 -1.48 -18.90 -1.68
N ALA A 29 -0.43 -19.26 -2.39
CA ALA A 29 -0.50 -19.56 -3.82
C ALA A 29 -1.25 -20.88 -4.13
N ASP A 30 -1.42 -21.76 -3.11
CA ASP A 30 -2.12 -23.05 -3.23
C ASP A 30 -2.95 -23.38 -1.99
N ASN A 31 -3.78 -22.46 -1.54
CA ASN A 31 -4.52 -22.53 -0.27
C ASN A 31 -5.63 -23.59 -0.24
N GLN A 32 -6.09 -24.09 -1.39
CA GLN A 32 -7.12 -25.12 -1.49
C GLN A 32 -6.59 -26.56 -1.54
N ASN A 33 -5.29 -26.74 -1.53
CA ASN A 33 -4.67 -28.06 -1.55
C ASN A 33 -4.92 -28.78 -0.20
N ALA A 34 -5.70 -29.86 -0.23
CA ALA A 34 -6.05 -30.63 0.96
C ALA A 34 -5.02 -31.75 1.27
N ASP A 35 -4.24 -32.16 0.27
CA ASP A 35 -3.38 -33.35 0.35
C ASP A 35 -1.94 -33.00 0.73
N ALA A 36 -1.48 -31.78 0.40
CA ALA A 36 -0.11 -31.32 0.64
C ALA A 36 -0.10 -29.84 1.08
N PRO A 37 1.01 -29.37 1.71
CA PRO A 37 1.19 -27.95 2.03
C PRO A 37 1.06 -27.03 0.81
N PHE A 38 1.52 -27.50 -0.34
CA PHE A 38 1.40 -26.87 -1.67
C PHE A 38 1.81 -27.87 -2.77
N ASP A 39 1.39 -27.57 -4.01
CA ASP A 39 1.84 -28.29 -5.21
C ASP A 39 3.09 -27.60 -5.78
N PRO A 40 4.27 -28.28 -5.80
CA PRO A 40 5.51 -27.71 -6.32
C PRO A 40 5.41 -27.21 -7.78
N GLU A 41 4.67 -27.90 -8.65
CA GLU A 41 4.54 -27.47 -10.06
C GLU A 41 3.79 -26.14 -10.16
N LYS A 42 2.74 -25.97 -9.35
CA LYS A 42 1.96 -24.73 -9.30
C LYS A 42 2.79 -23.59 -8.72
N ILE A 43 3.46 -23.82 -7.59
CA ILE A 43 4.27 -22.83 -6.90
C ILE A 43 5.41 -22.31 -7.77
N ASN A 44 6.15 -23.20 -8.42
CA ASN A 44 7.29 -22.85 -9.25
C ASN A 44 6.92 -22.08 -10.53
N LYS A 45 5.63 -21.97 -10.88
CA LYS A 45 5.13 -21.12 -11.97
C LYS A 45 4.73 -19.70 -11.52
N ILE A 46 4.40 -19.54 -10.24
CA ILE A 46 3.82 -18.29 -9.70
C ILE A 46 4.87 -17.50 -8.92
N LEU A 47 5.78 -18.19 -8.23
CA LEU A 47 6.78 -17.61 -7.33
C LEU A 47 8.18 -17.66 -7.96
N PRO A 48 9.11 -16.82 -7.49
CA PRO A 48 9.11 -16.00 -6.26
C PRO A 48 8.19 -14.76 -6.34
N VAL A 49 7.90 -14.15 -5.18
CA VAL A 49 7.10 -12.92 -5.07
C VAL A 49 7.85 -11.73 -5.67
N ASP A 50 7.20 -10.94 -6.53
CA ASP A 50 7.84 -9.81 -7.23
C ASP A 50 8.27 -8.69 -6.27
N LYS A 51 7.39 -8.31 -5.35
CA LYS A 51 7.65 -7.24 -4.39
C LYS A 51 7.10 -7.58 -3.01
N TYR A 52 7.93 -7.44 -2.01
CA TYR A 52 7.58 -7.65 -0.61
C TYR A 52 7.70 -6.37 0.19
N VAL A 53 6.68 -6.06 0.98
CA VAL A 53 6.61 -4.82 1.76
C VAL A 53 6.52 -5.16 3.23
N GLY A 54 7.35 -4.55 4.06
CA GLY A 54 7.36 -4.80 5.49
C GLY A 54 8.27 -3.86 6.26
N GLY A 55 8.22 -3.96 7.60
CA GLY A 55 9.09 -3.18 8.48
C GLY A 55 10.56 -3.61 8.42
N PRO A 56 11.51 -2.70 8.59
CA PRO A 56 12.94 -3.01 8.52
C PRO A 56 13.41 -3.98 9.61
N GLU A 57 12.72 -4.06 10.74
CA GLU A 57 13.01 -4.99 11.83
C GLU A 57 12.91 -6.46 11.40
N HIS A 58 12.09 -6.76 10.40
CA HIS A 58 11.91 -8.11 9.89
C HIS A 58 13.10 -8.63 9.07
N ALA A 59 14.07 -7.78 8.73
CA ALA A 59 15.26 -8.20 8.01
C ALA A 59 16.06 -9.30 8.76
N CYS A 60 16.15 -9.18 10.08
CA CYS A 60 16.82 -10.16 10.96
C CYS A 60 15.84 -11.06 11.74
N MET A 61 14.54 -11.00 11.45
CA MET A 61 13.48 -11.80 12.05
C MET A 61 12.78 -12.64 10.97
N HIS A 62 11.58 -12.29 10.59
CA HIS A 62 10.77 -13.04 9.62
C HIS A 62 11.50 -13.32 8.29
N LEU A 63 12.20 -12.36 7.72
CA LEU A 63 12.87 -12.54 6.42
C LEU A 63 14.04 -13.52 6.49
N LEU A 64 14.75 -13.57 7.60
CA LEU A 64 15.81 -14.56 7.81
C LEU A 64 15.25 -15.98 7.75
N TYR A 65 14.14 -16.23 8.46
CA TYR A 65 13.46 -17.52 8.43
C TYR A 65 12.87 -17.84 7.05
N ALA A 66 12.21 -16.89 6.40
CA ALA A 66 11.63 -17.09 5.06
C ALA A 66 12.70 -17.49 4.03
N ARG A 67 13.84 -16.80 4.03
CA ARG A 67 14.98 -17.11 3.14
C ARG A 67 15.58 -18.49 3.46
N PHE A 68 15.77 -18.78 4.74
CA PHE A 68 16.30 -20.09 5.15
C PHE A 68 15.39 -21.24 4.72
N ILE A 69 14.10 -21.15 5.00
CA ILE A 69 13.12 -22.20 4.64
C ILE A 69 13.02 -22.34 3.12
N THR A 70 13.04 -21.23 2.36
CA THR A 70 13.07 -21.29 0.89
C THR A 70 14.26 -22.09 0.38
N LYS A 71 15.46 -21.81 0.90
CA LYS A 71 16.69 -22.54 0.52
C LYS A 71 16.62 -24.01 0.90
N ALA A 72 16.12 -24.33 2.09
CA ALA A 72 15.93 -25.69 2.54
C ALA A 72 14.94 -26.48 1.66
N LEU A 73 13.82 -25.87 1.28
CA LEU A 73 12.84 -26.49 0.37
C LEU A 73 13.38 -26.64 -1.05
N ARG A 74 14.19 -25.69 -1.55
CA ARG A 74 14.91 -25.84 -2.81
C ARG A 74 15.87 -27.04 -2.75
N ASP A 75 16.70 -27.15 -1.72
CA ASP A 75 17.65 -28.23 -1.55
C ASP A 75 16.96 -29.60 -1.40
N ALA A 76 15.74 -29.61 -0.87
CA ALA A 76 14.86 -30.77 -0.83
C ALA A 76 14.14 -31.10 -2.15
N GLY A 77 14.30 -30.27 -3.20
CA GLY A 77 13.73 -30.48 -4.52
C GLY A 77 12.28 -30.00 -4.70
N TYR A 78 11.73 -29.23 -3.76
CA TYR A 78 10.37 -28.71 -3.87
C TYR A 78 10.30 -27.38 -4.64
N LEU A 79 11.37 -26.56 -4.60
CA LEU A 79 11.41 -25.24 -5.23
C LEU A 79 12.55 -25.18 -6.25
N ASN A 80 12.35 -24.35 -7.31
CA ASN A 80 13.36 -24.07 -8.34
C ASN A 80 14.01 -22.68 -8.18
N PHE A 81 13.73 -21.98 -7.08
CA PHE A 81 14.29 -20.67 -6.73
C PHE A 81 14.86 -20.70 -5.31
N ASP A 82 15.76 -19.79 -4.99
CA ASP A 82 16.50 -19.74 -3.72
C ASP A 82 16.24 -18.48 -2.88
N GLU A 83 15.53 -17.50 -3.44
CA GLU A 83 15.07 -16.31 -2.72
C GLU A 83 13.55 -16.19 -2.82
N PRO A 84 12.84 -15.97 -1.70
CA PRO A 84 11.37 -15.94 -1.69
C PRO A 84 10.80 -14.66 -2.34
N PHE A 85 11.56 -13.56 -2.32
CA PHE A 85 11.13 -12.24 -2.74
C PHE A 85 12.18 -11.62 -3.68
N LEU A 86 11.75 -11.13 -4.87
CA LEU A 86 12.64 -10.52 -5.86
C LEU A 86 13.06 -9.10 -5.47
N SER A 87 12.17 -8.38 -4.80
CA SER A 87 12.45 -7.05 -4.29
C SER A 87 11.81 -6.82 -2.94
N LEU A 88 12.45 -5.98 -2.12
CA LEU A 88 12.00 -5.64 -0.78
C LEU A 88 11.87 -4.11 -0.67
N THR A 89 10.75 -3.67 -0.14
CA THR A 89 10.54 -2.26 0.22
C THR A 89 10.25 -2.17 1.71
N HIS A 90 11.12 -1.48 2.43
CA HIS A 90 10.85 -1.17 3.83
C HIS A 90 9.95 0.06 3.94
N GLN A 91 8.83 -0.10 4.63
CA GLN A 91 7.97 1.03 4.99
C GLN A 91 8.54 1.77 6.19
N GLY A 92 8.39 3.10 6.20
CA GLY A 92 8.73 3.94 7.34
C GLY A 92 7.80 3.72 8.53
N LEU A 93 8.24 4.12 9.71
CA LEU A 93 7.44 4.08 10.93
C LEU A 93 6.59 5.35 11.04
N ILE A 94 5.30 5.16 11.35
CA ILE A 94 4.44 6.26 11.79
C ILE A 94 4.63 6.41 13.30
N LEU A 95 5.11 7.58 13.69
CA LEU A 95 5.36 7.95 15.07
C LEU A 95 4.10 8.57 15.69
N GLY A 96 4.04 8.57 17.02
CA GLY A 96 3.00 9.31 17.72
C GLY A 96 3.09 10.82 17.49
N PRO A 97 2.09 11.61 17.93
CA PRO A 97 2.13 13.09 17.83
C PRO A 97 3.31 13.71 18.56
N ASP A 98 3.89 12.98 19.52
CA ASP A 98 5.08 13.31 20.28
C ASP A 98 6.40 13.04 19.53
N GLY A 99 6.33 12.54 18.27
CA GLY A 99 7.50 12.17 17.48
C GLY A 99 8.20 10.89 17.93
N LEU A 100 7.61 10.13 18.86
CA LEU A 100 8.17 8.88 19.38
C LEU A 100 7.46 7.66 18.79
N LYS A 101 8.14 6.51 18.80
CA LYS A 101 7.53 5.23 18.40
C LYS A 101 6.29 4.97 19.26
N MET A 102 5.17 4.69 18.61
CA MET A 102 3.91 4.38 19.28
C MET A 102 4.03 3.14 20.16
N SER A 103 3.49 3.23 21.37
CA SER A 103 3.47 2.13 22.32
C SER A 103 2.24 2.25 23.23
N LYS A 104 1.55 1.15 23.47
CA LYS A 104 0.42 1.11 24.40
C LYS A 104 0.82 1.55 25.81
N SER A 105 2.03 1.20 26.26
CA SER A 105 2.55 1.59 27.59
C SER A 105 2.83 3.09 27.73
N LYS A 106 3.06 3.80 26.61
CA LYS A 106 3.26 5.26 26.59
C LYS A 106 1.99 6.06 26.37
N GLY A 107 0.90 5.40 25.97
CA GLY A 107 -0.36 6.05 25.69
C GLY A 107 -0.37 6.97 24.46
N ASN A 108 0.65 6.86 23.58
CA ASN A 108 0.79 7.66 22.36
C ASN A 108 0.36 6.93 21.08
N THR A 109 -0.43 5.87 21.22
CA THR A 109 -0.96 5.10 20.10
C THR A 109 -2.15 5.81 19.47
N ILE A 110 -2.19 5.80 18.13
CA ILE A 110 -3.31 6.28 17.32
C ILE A 110 -4.14 5.06 16.89
N SER A 111 -5.45 5.11 17.17
CA SER A 111 -6.39 4.10 16.67
C SER A 111 -6.89 4.50 15.29
N PRO A 112 -6.71 3.68 14.25
CA PRO A 112 -7.30 3.93 12.94
C PRO A 112 -8.82 4.06 12.96
N ASP A 113 -9.49 3.32 13.83
CA ASP A 113 -10.96 3.22 13.88
C ASP A 113 -11.64 4.56 14.14
N ASP A 114 -11.06 5.40 15.01
CA ASP A 114 -11.60 6.70 15.34
C ASP A 114 -11.54 7.65 14.14
N TYR A 115 -10.43 7.66 13.43
CA TYR A 115 -10.24 8.49 12.24
C TYR A 115 -11.04 7.99 11.03
N ILE A 116 -11.15 6.67 10.86
CA ILE A 116 -12.00 6.08 9.80
C ILE A 116 -13.46 6.41 10.06
N LYS A 117 -13.90 6.40 11.31
CA LYS A 117 -15.26 6.77 11.69
C LYS A 117 -15.56 8.26 11.46
N GLU A 118 -14.58 9.14 11.69
CA GLU A 118 -14.73 10.59 11.55
C GLU A 118 -14.57 11.06 10.09
N TYR A 119 -13.56 10.58 9.38
CA TYR A 119 -13.18 11.07 8.05
C TYR A 119 -13.46 10.09 6.90
N GLY A 120 -13.77 8.84 7.21
CA GLY A 120 -13.88 7.78 6.20
C GLY A 120 -12.54 7.09 5.89
N ALA A 121 -12.64 5.87 5.35
CA ALA A 121 -11.47 5.04 5.07
C ALA A 121 -10.58 5.63 3.96
N ASP A 122 -11.16 6.31 2.97
CA ASP A 122 -10.42 6.85 1.83
C ASP A 122 -9.54 8.03 2.22
N VAL A 123 -10.08 8.95 3.05
CA VAL A 123 -9.30 10.08 3.60
C VAL A 123 -8.19 9.56 4.48
N PHE A 124 -8.46 8.58 5.36
CA PHE A 124 -7.45 7.98 6.21
C PHE A 124 -6.32 7.33 5.39
N ARG A 125 -6.66 6.51 4.41
CA ARG A 125 -5.67 5.85 3.53
C ARG A 125 -4.87 6.86 2.71
N MET A 126 -5.54 7.89 2.17
CA MET A 126 -4.87 8.95 1.43
C MET A 126 -3.91 9.74 2.32
N TYR A 127 -4.28 10.00 3.58
CA TYR A 127 -3.39 10.65 4.53
C TYR A 127 -2.13 9.80 4.81
N LEU A 128 -2.28 8.49 5.00
CA LEU A 128 -1.12 7.60 5.18
C LEU A 128 -0.16 7.59 3.98
N MET A 129 -0.68 7.82 2.78
CA MET A 129 0.12 7.91 1.56
C MET A 129 0.71 9.31 1.31
N PHE A 130 0.03 10.36 1.76
CA PHE A 130 0.41 11.75 1.49
C PHE A 130 1.23 12.40 2.60
N GLY A 131 0.87 12.12 3.85
CA GLY A 131 1.44 12.80 5.01
C GLY A 131 2.91 12.49 5.29
N PHE A 132 3.44 11.42 4.67
CA PHE A 132 4.78 10.92 4.93
C PHE A 132 5.45 10.45 3.64
N GLY A 133 6.79 10.46 3.60
CA GLY A 133 7.52 9.62 2.67
C GLY A 133 7.29 8.15 3.03
N TYR A 134 7.00 7.30 2.04
CA TYR A 134 6.59 5.91 2.29
C TYR A 134 7.67 5.11 3.03
N THR A 135 8.94 5.34 2.70
CA THR A 135 10.09 4.67 3.29
C THR A 135 10.63 5.37 4.54
N GLU A 136 10.39 6.66 4.68
CA GLU A 136 10.88 7.48 5.79
C GLU A 136 9.95 7.44 7.00
N GLY A 137 8.63 7.42 6.75
CA GLY A 137 7.63 7.59 7.79
C GLY A 137 7.55 9.02 8.32
N GLY A 138 7.03 9.21 9.51
CA GLY A 138 6.95 10.52 10.15
C GLY A 138 6.00 10.57 11.34
N ALA A 139 5.90 11.73 11.98
CA ALA A 139 5.01 11.93 13.12
C ALA A 139 3.56 12.14 12.66
N TRP A 140 2.62 11.54 13.38
CA TRP A 140 1.19 11.74 13.15
C TRP A 140 0.79 13.21 13.32
N SER A 141 -0.11 13.68 12.47
CA SER A 141 -0.64 15.04 12.53
C SER A 141 -2.15 15.07 12.26
N ASP A 142 -2.92 15.52 13.24
CA ASP A 142 -4.37 15.71 13.08
C ASP A 142 -4.72 16.80 12.06
N ASP A 143 -3.90 17.82 11.94
CA ASP A 143 -4.09 18.85 10.93
C ASP A 143 -3.76 18.34 9.52
N GLY A 144 -2.85 17.37 9.42
CA GLY A 144 -2.53 16.69 8.17
C GLY A 144 -3.72 15.94 7.59
N ILE A 145 -4.39 15.11 8.40
CA ILE A 145 -5.56 14.35 7.92
C ILE A 145 -6.75 15.27 7.59
N LYS A 146 -6.99 16.34 8.36
CA LYS A 146 -8.00 17.35 8.04
C LYS A 146 -7.75 18.03 6.70
N SER A 147 -6.49 18.27 6.37
CA SER A 147 -6.10 18.88 5.07
C SER A 147 -6.41 17.95 3.91
N VAL A 148 -6.21 16.65 4.07
CA VAL A 148 -6.59 15.64 3.08
C VAL A 148 -8.10 15.56 2.93
N GLY A 149 -8.87 15.59 4.02
CA GLY A 149 -10.34 15.66 3.98
C GLY A 149 -10.83 16.84 3.13
N LYS A 150 -10.29 18.03 3.36
CA LYS A 150 -10.63 19.22 2.54
C LYS A 150 -10.30 19.06 1.06
N PHE A 151 -9.28 18.28 0.73
CA PHE A 151 -8.95 17.97 -0.65
C PHE A 151 -9.99 17.06 -1.28
N VAL A 152 -10.44 16.02 -0.59
CA VAL A 152 -11.52 15.13 -1.05
C VAL A 152 -12.82 15.90 -1.22
N ASP A 153 -13.24 16.72 -0.25
CA ASP A 153 -14.42 17.60 -0.36
C ASP A 153 -14.35 18.54 -1.57
N ARG A 154 -13.15 18.99 -1.94
CA ARG A 154 -12.97 19.82 -3.13
C ARG A 154 -13.18 19.02 -4.42
N ILE A 155 -12.73 17.77 -4.49
CA ILE A 155 -13.00 16.89 -5.63
C ILE A 155 -14.50 16.66 -5.78
N GLU A 156 -15.21 16.38 -4.68
CA GLU A 156 -16.67 16.19 -4.70
C GLU A 156 -17.41 17.42 -5.23
N ARG A 157 -17.05 18.62 -4.78
CA ARG A 157 -17.63 19.86 -5.29
C ARG A 157 -17.36 20.08 -6.79
N ILE A 158 -16.17 19.73 -7.28
CA ILE A 158 -15.87 19.80 -8.70
C ILE A 158 -16.75 18.82 -9.50
N LEU A 159 -16.90 17.58 -9.01
CA LEU A 159 -17.75 16.58 -9.65
C LEU A 159 -19.23 17.03 -9.67
N GLU A 160 -19.73 17.63 -8.61
CA GLU A 160 -21.07 18.19 -8.56
C GLU A 160 -21.25 19.35 -9.57
N THR A 161 -20.27 20.24 -9.65
CA THR A 161 -20.27 21.32 -10.66
C THR A 161 -20.31 20.76 -12.08
N CYS A 162 -19.46 19.77 -12.40
CA CYS A 162 -19.45 19.12 -13.70
C CYS A 162 -20.79 18.45 -14.02
N ARG A 163 -21.41 17.78 -13.04
CA ARG A 163 -22.73 17.14 -13.20
C ARG A 163 -23.80 18.17 -13.52
N ASN A 164 -23.86 19.26 -12.77
CA ASN A 164 -24.83 20.34 -12.98
C ASN A 164 -24.71 20.96 -14.39
N VAL A 165 -23.47 21.15 -14.88
CA VAL A 165 -23.24 21.66 -16.25
C VAL A 165 -23.75 20.68 -17.31
N ILE A 166 -23.52 19.39 -17.13
CA ILE A 166 -23.99 18.35 -18.07
C ILE A 166 -25.53 18.28 -18.07
N ASP A 167 -26.15 18.34 -16.90
CA ASP A 167 -27.60 18.20 -16.72
C ASP A 167 -28.37 19.44 -17.22
N SER A 168 -27.74 20.64 -17.16
CA SER A 168 -28.38 21.88 -17.61
C SER A 168 -28.54 21.99 -19.13
N ASN A 169 -27.88 21.15 -19.91
CA ASN A 169 -27.87 21.23 -21.38
C ASN A 169 -27.55 22.64 -21.94
N GLU A 170 -26.99 23.51 -21.11
CA GLU A 170 -26.56 24.82 -21.56
C GLU A 170 -25.40 24.66 -22.54
N ASN A 171 -25.52 25.29 -23.71
CA ASN A 171 -24.41 25.41 -24.65
C ASN A 171 -23.27 26.12 -23.91
N THR A 172 -22.35 25.37 -23.35
CA THR A 172 -21.09 25.91 -22.82
C THR A 172 -20.45 26.70 -23.96
N LYS A 173 -20.04 27.96 -23.67
CA LYS A 173 -19.27 28.75 -24.61
C LYS A 173 -18.15 27.91 -25.18
N ALA A 174 -17.93 28.00 -26.48
CA ALA A 174 -16.79 27.31 -27.10
C ALA A 174 -15.53 27.61 -26.29
N SER A 175 -14.91 26.55 -25.77
CA SER A 175 -13.70 26.68 -24.94
C SER A 175 -12.68 27.54 -25.68
N VAL A 176 -12.01 28.43 -24.98
CA VAL A 176 -10.88 29.13 -25.56
C VAL A 176 -9.79 28.10 -25.73
N ASP A 177 -9.34 27.87 -26.96
CA ASP A 177 -8.33 26.88 -27.35
C ASP A 177 -7.10 26.85 -26.39
N SER A 178 -6.76 28.02 -25.79
CA SER A 178 -5.70 28.16 -24.80
C SER A 178 -6.00 27.47 -23.44
N ALA A 179 -7.23 27.58 -22.91
CA ALA A 179 -7.61 27.01 -21.62
C ALA A 179 -7.71 25.48 -21.71
N GLU A 180 -8.22 24.98 -22.83
CA GLU A 180 -8.26 23.54 -23.10
C GLU A 180 -6.83 22.96 -23.25
N LYS A 181 -5.92 23.67 -23.92
CA LYS A 181 -4.51 23.28 -24.02
C LYS A 181 -3.83 23.24 -22.65
N GLU A 182 -4.07 24.24 -21.80
CA GLU A 182 -3.53 24.26 -20.44
C GLU A 182 -4.05 23.09 -19.62
N LEU A 183 -5.36 22.80 -19.65
CA LEU A 183 -5.94 21.65 -18.94
C LEU A 183 -5.38 20.33 -19.45
N ASN A 184 -5.24 20.17 -20.76
CA ASN A 184 -4.63 18.97 -21.36
C ASN A 184 -3.16 18.80 -20.94
N PHE A 185 -2.40 19.87 -20.85
CA PHE A 185 -1.04 19.84 -20.33
C PHE A 185 -0.99 19.30 -18.90
N TRP A 186 -1.79 19.83 -17.98
CA TRP A 186 -1.85 19.38 -16.60
C TRP A 186 -2.34 17.95 -16.48
N LYS A 187 -3.33 17.53 -17.29
CA LYS A 187 -3.81 16.15 -17.34
C LYS A 187 -2.69 15.18 -17.70
N HIS A 188 -1.95 15.42 -18.78
CA HIS A 188 -0.88 14.54 -19.20
C HIS A 188 0.34 14.58 -18.26
N THR A 189 0.62 15.74 -17.67
CA THR A 189 1.66 15.89 -16.64
C THR A 189 1.32 15.04 -15.41
N ALA A 190 0.07 15.08 -14.97
CA ALA A 190 -0.39 14.27 -13.85
C ALA A 190 -0.33 12.77 -14.17
N ILE A 191 -0.85 12.34 -15.33
CA ILE A 191 -0.80 10.93 -15.75
C ILE A 191 0.65 10.42 -15.71
N LYS A 192 1.57 11.13 -16.37
CA LYS A 192 2.99 10.75 -16.39
C LYS A 192 3.58 10.69 -14.98
N GLY A 193 3.43 11.78 -14.23
CA GLY A 193 4.04 11.90 -12.91
C GLY A 193 3.49 10.91 -11.89
N VAL A 194 2.17 10.68 -11.87
CA VAL A 194 1.54 9.70 -10.95
C VAL A 194 2.01 8.28 -11.29
N THR A 195 2.17 7.95 -12.58
CA THR A 195 2.69 6.64 -13.00
C THR A 195 4.13 6.45 -12.51
N GLU A 196 5.01 7.42 -12.78
CA GLU A 196 6.42 7.34 -12.40
C GLU A 196 6.63 7.33 -10.88
N ASP A 197 5.84 8.13 -10.14
CA ASP A 197 5.89 8.20 -8.67
C ASP A 197 5.29 6.92 -8.04
N GLY A 198 4.24 6.37 -8.63
CA GLY A 198 3.63 5.11 -8.19
C GLY A 198 4.59 3.92 -8.29
N ASP A 199 5.30 3.80 -9.41
CA ASP A 199 6.31 2.75 -9.63
C ASP A 199 7.43 2.80 -8.57
N LYS A 200 7.75 4.01 -8.08
CA LYS A 200 8.76 4.26 -7.06
C LYS A 200 8.20 4.27 -5.63
N MET A 201 6.91 4.02 -5.45
CA MET A 201 6.19 4.15 -4.18
C MET A 201 6.30 5.55 -3.55
N GLN A 202 6.44 6.59 -4.36
CA GLN A 202 6.45 8.00 -3.96
C GLN A 202 5.01 8.55 -3.96
N PHE A 203 4.16 7.98 -3.10
CA PHE A 203 2.73 8.28 -3.09
C PHE A 203 2.43 9.73 -2.69
N ASN A 204 3.25 10.34 -1.84
CA ASN A 204 3.12 11.75 -1.45
C ASN A 204 3.25 12.69 -2.64
N THR A 205 4.22 12.50 -3.52
CA THR A 205 4.38 13.29 -4.73
C THR A 205 3.31 12.98 -5.77
N ALA A 206 2.91 11.72 -5.92
CA ALA A 206 1.78 11.34 -6.79
C ALA A 206 0.49 12.07 -6.39
N ILE A 207 0.16 12.14 -5.10
CA ILE A 207 -1.02 12.87 -4.61
C ILE A 207 -0.86 14.38 -4.82
N ALA A 208 0.33 14.94 -4.62
CA ALA A 208 0.58 16.36 -4.91
C ALA A 208 0.30 16.70 -6.39
N ARG A 209 0.68 15.84 -7.34
CA ARG A 209 0.36 16.01 -8.77
C ARG A 209 -1.15 15.96 -9.04
N LEU A 210 -1.89 15.12 -8.32
CA LEU A 210 -3.35 15.10 -8.40
C LEU A 210 -3.96 16.40 -7.83
N MET A 211 -3.36 16.99 -6.80
CA MET A 211 -3.78 18.28 -6.27
C MET A 211 -3.55 19.41 -7.28
N GLU A 212 -2.43 19.41 -7.99
CA GLU A 212 -2.13 20.35 -9.08
C GLU A 212 -3.13 20.22 -10.22
N LEU A 213 -3.42 18.99 -10.69
CA LEU A 213 -4.45 18.75 -11.69
C LEU A 213 -5.83 19.22 -11.21
N THR A 214 -6.19 18.97 -9.97
CA THR A 214 -7.46 19.42 -9.39
C THR A 214 -7.56 20.94 -9.38
N ASN A 215 -6.46 21.66 -9.12
CA ASN A 215 -6.41 23.12 -9.23
C ASN A 215 -6.64 23.58 -10.67
N ALA A 216 -6.01 22.94 -11.65
CA ALA A 216 -6.19 23.28 -13.07
C ALA A 216 -7.63 23.02 -13.53
N ILE A 217 -8.26 21.91 -13.12
CA ILE A 217 -9.67 21.63 -13.41
C ILE A 217 -10.58 22.71 -12.81
N ASN A 218 -10.37 23.06 -11.54
CA ASN A 218 -11.18 24.08 -10.88
C ASN A 218 -11.03 25.44 -11.55
N LYS A 219 -9.82 25.83 -11.96
CA LYS A 219 -9.56 27.05 -12.73
C LYS A 219 -10.35 27.03 -14.04
N TYR A 220 -10.23 25.96 -14.81
CA TYR A 220 -10.94 25.79 -16.08
C TYR A 220 -12.46 25.94 -15.91
N LEU A 221 -13.05 25.28 -14.92
CA LEU A 221 -14.49 25.38 -14.65
C LEU A 221 -14.93 26.79 -14.26
N GLN A 222 -14.09 27.56 -13.56
CA GLN A 222 -14.40 28.93 -13.16
C GLN A 222 -14.31 29.91 -14.32
N GLU A 223 -13.43 29.69 -15.28
CA GLU A 223 -13.18 30.61 -16.41
C GLU A 223 -14.11 30.32 -17.59
N GLU A 224 -14.42 29.06 -17.89
CA GLU A 224 -15.08 28.61 -19.11
C GLU A 224 -16.55 28.22 -18.91
N VAL A 225 -16.99 27.93 -17.68
CA VAL A 225 -18.35 27.44 -17.40
C VAL A 225 -19.27 28.51 -16.76
N LYS A 226 -18.79 29.77 -16.61
CA LYS A 226 -19.58 30.86 -16.06
C LYS A 226 -20.37 31.57 -17.15
#